data_a67d73da2bd802bad89464ebfceb2a80
#
_entry.id   a67d73da2bd802bad89464ebfceb2a80
#
_cell.length_a   1.000
_cell.length_b   1.000
_cell.length_c   1.000
_cell.angle_alpha   90.00
_cell.angle_beta   90.00
_cell.angle_gamma   90.00
#
_symmetry.space_group_name_H-M   'P 1'
#
loop_
_entity.id
_entity.type
_entity.pdbx_description
1 polymer ?
#
loop_
_entity_poly.entity_id
_entity_poly.type
_entity_poly.pdbx_seq_one_letter_code
_entity_poly.pdbx_strand_id
1 'polypeptide(L)'
;MDASTKVLVNISIPEAAERAASTGADGVGLLRIEHLILSTNKTPEKYIEDHGSKAYVEELIRGISVVADAFYPLPVRVRTLDAPTDEFRQLQGGEEEPQEHNPMLGYRGIRRSLIKFGDKFIKNSSNLTNV
;
A
#
# COMPACT_ATOMS: atom_id res chain seq x y z
N MET A 1 22.61 -23.39 12.52
CA MET A 1 22.84 -23.64 11.09
C MET A 1 22.33 -22.45 10.32
N ASP A 2 23.21 -21.72 9.65
CA ASP A 2 22.79 -20.70 8.73
C ASP A 2 22.26 -21.35 7.44
N ALA A 3 20.95 -21.37 7.28
CA ALA A 3 20.35 -21.83 6.04
C ALA A 3 20.60 -20.77 4.93
N SER A 4 20.97 -21.22 3.73
CA SER A 4 21.12 -20.32 2.58
C SER A 4 19.79 -19.74 2.10
N THR A 5 18.67 -20.38 2.46
CA THR A 5 17.32 -19.95 2.11
C THR A 5 16.75 -19.04 3.20
N LYS A 6 16.22 -17.88 2.78
CA LYS A 6 15.56 -16.92 3.64
C LYS A 6 14.06 -17.21 3.73
N VAL A 7 13.52 -17.12 4.94
CA VAL A 7 12.08 -17.26 5.21
C VAL A 7 11.51 -15.88 5.54
N LEU A 8 10.63 -15.40 4.68
CA LEU A 8 10.03 -14.08 4.82
C LEU A 8 8.53 -14.22 5.12
N VAL A 9 8.00 -13.32 5.95
CA VAL A 9 6.57 -13.28 6.29
C VAL A 9 5.80 -12.33 5.40
N ASN A 10 4.48 -12.56 5.30
CA ASN A 10 3.54 -11.61 4.70
C ASN A 10 2.80 -10.89 5.83
N ILE A 11 2.66 -9.56 5.71
CA ILE A 11 1.95 -8.73 6.67
C ILE A 11 0.91 -7.90 5.92
N SER A 12 -0.31 -7.85 6.47
CA SER A 12 -1.40 -6.99 5.97
C SER A 12 -1.88 -6.00 7.03
N ILE A 13 -1.60 -6.28 8.31
CA ILE A 13 -2.05 -5.49 9.45
C ILE A 13 -0.80 -5.08 10.23
N PRO A 14 -0.46 -3.77 10.30
CA PRO A 14 0.76 -3.29 10.98
C PRO A 14 0.87 -3.75 12.44
N GLU A 15 -0.24 -3.86 13.15
CA GLU A 15 -0.30 -4.27 14.55
C GLU A 15 0.18 -5.72 14.78
N ALA A 16 0.23 -6.53 13.72
CA ALA A 16 0.78 -7.89 13.77
C ALA A 16 2.31 -7.94 13.62
N ALA A 17 2.97 -6.81 13.36
CA ALA A 17 4.38 -6.77 12.99
C ALA A 17 5.30 -7.30 14.10
N GLU A 18 5.11 -6.88 15.36
CA GLU A 18 5.93 -7.33 16.48
C GLU A 18 5.83 -8.86 16.69
N ARG A 19 4.61 -9.39 16.63
CA ARG A 19 4.39 -10.83 16.75
C ARG A 19 5.02 -11.58 15.58
N ALA A 20 4.93 -11.04 14.36
CA ALA A 20 5.56 -11.63 13.20
C ALA A 20 7.11 -11.59 13.30
N ALA A 21 7.69 -10.49 13.77
CA ALA A 21 9.12 -10.37 13.98
C ALA A 21 9.65 -11.36 15.05
N SER A 22 8.87 -11.60 16.11
CA SER A 22 9.24 -12.56 17.17
C SER A 22 9.30 -14.02 16.71
N THR A 23 8.82 -14.36 15.52
CA THR A 23 8.93 -15.71 14.93
C THR A 23 10.35 -16.04 14.46
N GLY A 24 11.25 -15.07 14.38
CA GLY A 24 12.59 -15.23 13.85
C GLY A 24 12.65 -15.27 12.32
N ALA A 25 11.63 -14.75 11.63
CA ALA A 25 11.66 -14.61 10.17
C ALA A 25 12.78 -13.66 9.72
N ASP A 26 13.32 -13.92 8.53
CA ASP A 26 14.42 -13.15 7.92
C ASP A 26 13.98 -11.79 7.34
N GLY A 27 12.73 -11.40 7.54
CA GLY A 27 12.17 -10.13 7.10
C GLY A 27 10.74 -10.24 6.58
N VAL A 28 10.25 -9.16 5.97
CA VAL A 28 8.92 -9.11 5.35
C VAL A 28 9.06 -9.23 3.84
N GLY A 29 8.50 -10.29 3.28
CA GLY A 29 8.48 -10.54 1.85
C GLY A 29 7.38 -9.78 1.11
N LEU A 30 6.27 -9.50 1.81
CA LEU A 30 5.15 -8.75 1.28
C LEU A 30 4.43 -8.00 2.40
N LEU A 31 4.54 -6.67 2.41
CA LEU A 31 3.65 -5.78 3.15
C LEU A 31 2.57 -5.25 2.21
N ARG A 32 1.32 -5.56 2.53
CA ARG A 32 0.14 -5.09 1.80
C ARG A 32 -0.39 -3.81 2.43
N ILE A 33 -0.38 -2.72 1.67
CA ILE A 33 -0.86 -1.42 2.17
C ILE A 33 -2.36 -1.21 1.98
N GLU A 34 -3.04 -2.11 1.28
CA GLU A 34 -4.48 -2.01 0.99
C GLU A 34 -5.30 -1.91 2.28
N HIS A 35 -4.93 -2.66 3.31
CA HIS A 35 -5.63 -2.60 4.59
C HIS A 35 -5.57 -1.22 5.26
N LEU A 36 -4.44 -0.52 5.14
CA LEU A 36 -4.29 0.85 5.66
C LEU A 36 -5.27 1.81 4.98
N ILE A 37 -5.50 1.62 3.68
CA ILE A 37 -6.42 2.45 2.90
C ILE A 37 -7.87 2.07 3.21
N LEU A 38 -8.19 0.78 3.24
CA LEU A 38 -9.53 0.29 3.56
C LEU A 38 -9.99 0.74 4.96
N SER A 39 -9.07 0.84 5.93
CA SER A 39 -9.38 1.27 7.28
C SER A 39 -9.81 2.74 7.37
N THR A 40 -9.49 3.57 6.38
CA THR A 40 -9.95 4.97 6.31
C THR A 40 -11.41 5.10 5.86
N ASN A 41 -12.03 4.02 5.38
CA ASN A 41 -13.36 3.99 4.76
C ASN A 41 -13.53 4.96 3.58
N LYS A 42 -12.43 5.37 2.95
CA LYS A 42 -12.41 6.28 1.80
C LYS A 42 -11.49 5.71 0.71
N THR A 43 -11.84 5.95 -0.55
CA THR A 43 -10.89 5.69 -1.64
C THR A 43 -9.68 6.61 -1.51
N PRO A 44 -8.51 6.27 -2.07
CA PRO A 44 -7.34 7.15 -2.07
C PRO A 44 -7.65 8.54 -2.62
N GLU A 45 -8.43 8.59 -3.70
CA GLU A 45 -8.85 9.83 -4.35
C GLU A 45 -9.70 10.70 -3.42
N LYS A 46 -10.71 10.09 -2.78
CA LYS A 46 -11.59 10.80 -1.83
C LYS A 46 -10.85 11.25 -0.58
N TYR A 47 -9.93 10.43 -0.08
CA TYR A 47 -9.09 10.81 1.05
C TYR A 47 -8.21 12.02 0.72
N ILE A 48 -7.60 12.03 -0.47
CA ILE A 48 -6.76 13.15 -0.93
C ILE A 48 -7.59 14.42 -1.16
N GLU A 49 -8.81 14.28 -1.69
CA GLU A 49 -9.73 15.40 -1.85
C GLU A 49 -10.08 16.07 -0.51
N ASP A 50 -10.41 15.24 0.48
CA ASP A 50 -10.87 15.73 1.79
C ASP A 50 -9.73 16.22 2.70
N HIS A 51 -8.55 15.62 2.64
CA HIS A 51 -7.46 15.84 3.59
C HIS A 51 -6.14 16.30 2.95
N GLY A 52 -6.04 16.24 1.63
CA GLY A 52 -4.82 16.57 0.89
C GLY A 52 -3.86 15.39 0.72
N SER A 53 -3.00 15.49 -0.29
CA SER A 53 -2.03 14.44 -0.62
C SER A 53 -0.99 14.21 0.47
N LYS A 54 -0.62 15.26 1.21
CA LYS A 54 0.34 15.16 2.32
C LYS A 54 -0.20 14.27 3.44
N ALA A 55 -1.45 14.47 3.85
CA ALA A 55 -2.10 13.65 4.87
C ALA A 55 -2.20 12.17 4.45
N TYR A 56 -2.47 11.91 3.16
CA TYR A 56 -2.49 10.56 2.62
C TYR A 56 -1.12 9.88 2.71
N VAL A 57 -0.06 10.58 2.35
CA VAL A 57 1.31 10.07 2.46
C VAL A 57 1.71 9.83 3.92
N GLU A 58 1.35 10.73 4.84
CA GLU A 58 1.61 10.57 6.27
C GLU A 58 0.91 9.34 6.86
N GLU A 59 -0.32 9.05 6.42
CA GLU A 59 -1.05 7.84 6.82
C GLU A 59 -0.33 6.56 6.38
N LEU A 60 0.13 6.51 5.14
CA LEU A 60 0.92 5.39 4.62
C LEU A 60 2.25 5.24 5.36
N ILE A 61 2.97 6.34 5.58
CA ILE A 61 4.24 6.33 6.32
C ILE A 61 4.03 5.77 7.72
N ARG A 62 2.99 6.19 8.42
CA ARG A 62 2.70 5.72 9.77
C ARG A 62 2.56 4.20 9.83
N GLY A 63 1.73 3.63 8.93
CA GLY A 63 1.53 2.18 8.90
C GLY A 63 2.76 1.39 8.47
N ILE A 64 3.52 1.90 7.49
CA ILE A 64 4.74 1.25 7.01
C ILE A 64 5.84 1.32 8.07
N SER A 65 5.99 2.44 8.78
CA SER A 65 7.02 2.62 9.82
C SER A 65 6.85 1.63 10.96
N VAL A 66 5.62 1.36 11.40
CA VAL A 66 5.36 0.35 12.45
C VAL A 66 5.96 -1.00 12.08
N VAL A 67 5.79 -1.42 10.81
CA VAL A 67 6.34 -2.70 10.33
C VAL A 67 7.85 -2.63 10.16
N ALA A 68 8.36 -1.52 9.61
CA ALA A 68 9.79 -1.34 9.40
C ALA A 68 10.57 -1.32 10.72
N ASP A 69 10.05 -0.63 11.73
CA ASP A 69 10.67 -0.55 13.06
C ASP A 69 10.70 -1.92 13.76
N ALA A 70 9.60 -2.69 13.66
CA ALA A 70 9.53 -4.04 14.25
C ALA A 70 10.51 -5.03 13.62
N PHE A 71 10.85 -4.87 12.34
CA PHE A 71 11.75 -5.76 11.62
C PHE A 71 13.18 -5.22 11.47
N TYR A 72 13.46 -3.98 11.91
CA TYR A 72 14.81 -3.41 11.78
C TYR A 72 15.87 -4.32 12.42
N PRO A 73 17.02 -4.63 11.78
CA PRO A 73 17.51 -4.14 10.47
C PRO A 73 17.16 -5.07 9.28
N LEU A 74 16.16 -5.93 9.41
CA LEU A 74 15.78 -6.89 8.38
C LEU A 74 14.98 -6.20 7.24
N PRO A 75 15.00 -6.78 6.03
CA PRO A 75 14.33 -6.16 4.88
C PRO A 75 12.80 -6.21 5.00
N VAL A 76 12.15 -5.12 4.58
CA VAL A 76 10.69 -5.03 4.44
C VAL A 76 10.37 -4.65 3.00
N ARG A 77 9.65 -5.52 2.27
CA ARG A 77 9.19 -5.27 0.91
C ARG A 77 7.74 -4.81 0.93
N VAL A 78 7.52 -3.59 0.48
CA VAL A 78 6.18 -2.99 0.40
C VAL A 78 5.66 -3.14 -1.02
N ARG A 79 4.46 -3.69 -1.18
CA ARG A 79 3.76 -3.67 -2.46
C ARG A 79 3.01 -2.35 -2.62
N THR A 80 3.15 -1.71 -3.77
CA THR A 80 2.30 -0.58 -4.13
C THR A 80 0.84 -1.02 -4.24
N LEU A 81 -0.09 -0.07 -4.13
CA LEU A 81 -1.53 -0.34 -4.10
C LEU A 81 -1.98 -1.24 -5.26
N ASP A 82 -2.60 -2.36 -4.91
CA ASP A 82 -3.14 -3.33 -5.86
C ASP A 82 -4.42 -3.95 -5.32
N ALA A 83 -5.48 -3.16 -5.21
CA ALA A 83 -6.81 -3.63 -4.85
C ALA A 83 -7.74 -3.63 -6.07
N PRO A 84 -8.57 -4.66 -6.23
CA PRO A 84 -9.59 -4.70 -7.27
C PRO A 84 -10.72 -3.69 -6.99
N THR A 85 -11.47 -3.34 -8.03
CA THR A 85 -12.52 -2.32 -7.99
C THR A 85 -13.65 -2.64 -7.01
N ASP A 86 -13.98 -3.90 -6.81
CA ASP A 86 -15.02 -4.36 -5.89
C ASP A 86 -14.69 -4.07 -4.42
N GLU A 87 -13.42 -4.08 -4.02
CA GLU A 87 -13.00 -3.66 -2.69
C GLU A 87 -13.19 -2.15 -2.47
N PHE A 88 -12.87 -1.34 -3.48
CA PHE A 88 -13.03 0.11 -3.41
C PHE A 88 -14.48 0.59 -3.50
N ARG A 89 -15.36 -0.14 -4.18
CA ARG A 89 -16.76 0.23 -4.34
C ARG A 89 -17.53 0.39 -3.03
N GLN A 90 -17.09 -0.28 -1.97
CA GLN A 90 -17.71 -0.21 -0.65
C GLN A 90 -17.25 0.99 0.17
N LEU A 91 -16.24 1.73 -0.31
CA LEU A 91 -15.69 2.89 0.35
C LEU A 91 -16.37 4.18 -0.12
N GLN A 92 -16.30 5.21 0.69
CA GLN A 92 -16.72 6.56 0.29
C GLN A 92 -15.87 7.03 -0.90
N GLY A 93 -16.51 7.48 -1.95
CA GLY A 93 -15.86 7.82 -3.23
C GLY A 93 -15.67 6.61 -4.16
N GLY A 94 -16.18 5.43 -3.78
CA GLY A 94 -16.12 4.22 -4.58
C GLY A 94 -17.33 4.02 -5.52
N GLU A 95 -18.29 4.94 -5.50
CA GLU A 95 -19.52 4.85 -6.29
C GLU A 95 -19.25 4.88 -7.80
N GLU A 96 -18.18 5.56 -8.21
CA GLU A 96 -17.75 5.67 -9.60
C GLU A 96 -16.84 4.51 -10.07
N GLU A 97 -16.50 3.58 -9.16
CA GLU A 97 -15.66 2.45 -9.53
C GLU A 97 -16.37 1.54 -10.55
N PRO A 98 -15.69 1.17 -11.64
CA PRO A 98 -16.30 0.34 -12.69
C PRO A 98 -16.71 -1.03 -12.14
N GLN A 99 -17.88 -1.49 -12.58
CA GLN A 99 -18.27 -2.87 -12.31
C GLN A 99 -17.60 -3.78 -13.33
N GLU A 100 -16.73 -4.65 -12.86
CA GLU A 100 -15.95 -5.54 -13.73
C GLU A 100 -16.43 -6.98 -13.60
N HIS A 101 -16.56 -7.68 -14.73
CA HIS A 101 -16.90 -9.11 -14.74
C HIS A 101 -15.78 -9.98 -14.16
N ASN A 102 -14.54 -9.54 -14.35
CA ASN A 102 -13.37 -10.19 -13.78
C ASN A 102 -12.41 -9.15 -13.17
N PRO A 103 -12.58 -8.80 -11.88
CA PRO A 103 -11.74 -7.82 -11.21
C PRO A 103 -10.24 -8.20 -11.16
N MET A 104 -9.93 -9.48 -11.31
CA MET A 104 -8.52 -9.96 -11.31
C MET A 104 -7.71 -9.45 -12.51
N LEU A 105 -8.35 -9.22 -13.66
CA LEU A 105 -7.74 -8.70 -14.89
C LEU A 105 -8.09 -7.22 -15.14
N GLY A 106 -8.77 -6.59 -14.18
CA GLY A 106 -9.41 -5.31 -14.37
C GLY A 106 -8.56 -4.09 -14.03
N TYR A 107 -9.26 -3.07 -13.55
CA TYR A 107 -8.72 -1.76 -13.19
C TYR A 107 -8.06 -1.79 -11.81
N ARG A 108 -6.80 -2.23 -11.76
CA ARG A 108 -6.04 -2.42 -10.52
C ARG A 108 -4.54 -2.21 -10.73
N GLY A 109 -3.78 -2.21 -9.63
CA GLY A 109 -2.33 -2.08 -9.64
C GLY A 109 -1.86 -0.77 -10.25
N ILE A 110 -0.71 -0.80 -10.93
CA ILE A 110 -0.09 0.38 -11.54
C ILE A 110 -0.99 1.04 -12.60
N ARG A 111 -1.84 0.27 -13.28
CA ARG A 111 -2.81 0.80 -14.25
C ARG A 111 -3.73 1.81 -13.59
N ARG A 112 -4.24 1.51 -12.39
CA ARG A 112 -5.07 2.42 -11.61
C ARG A 112 -4.34 3.72 -11.28
N SER A 113 -3.12 3.59 -10.77
CA SER A 113 -2.30 4.74 -10.41
C SER A 113 -1.97 5.64 -11.60
N LEU A 114 -1.66 5.06 -12.76
CA LEU A 114 -1.37 5.82 -13.98
C LEU A 114 -2.61 6.56 -14.52
N ILE A 115 -3.78 5.95 -14.49
CA ILE A 115 -5.01 6.58 -15.01
C ILE A 115 -5.51 7.67 -14.07
N LYS A 116 -5.54 7.41 -12.76
CA LYS A 116 -6.08 8.37 -11.76
C LYS A 116 -5.09 9.49 -11.39
N PHE A 117 -3.79 9.20 -11.41
CA PHE A 117 -2.76 10.11 -10.91
C PHE A 117 -1.67 10.43 -11.94
N GLY A 118 -1.75 9.91 -13.18
CA GLY A 118 -0.70 9.97 -14.18
C GLY A 118 -0.14 11.37 -14.41
N ASP A 119 -0.99 12.35 -14.57
CA ASP A 119 -0.59 13.75 -14.77
C ASP A 119 0.08 14.38 -13.53
N LYS A 120 -0.35 13.97 -12.34
CA LYS A 120 0.21 14.44 -11.07
C LYS A 120 1.51 13.72 -10.74
N PHE A 121 1.63 12.45 -11.11
CA PHE A 121 2.83 11.64 -10.88
C PHE A 121 3.98 12.10 -11.79
N ILE A 122 3.69 12.38 -13.05
CA ILE A 122 4.68 12.90 -14.02
C ILE A 122 5.18 14.29 -13.60
N LYS A 123 4.30 15.17 -13.12
CA LYS A 123 4.69 16.50 -12.62
C LYS A 123 5.55 16.43 -11.35
N ASN A 124 5.33 15.46 -10.47
CA ASN A 124 6.12 15.30 -9.25
C ASN A 124 7.47 14.63 -9.51
N SER A 125 7.57 13.72 -10.48
CA SER A 125 8.85 13.11 -10.84
C SER A 125 9.80 14.09 -11.55
N SER A 126 9.27 15.09 -12.26
CA SER A 126 10.09 16.17 -12.85
C SER A 126 10.68 17.11 -11.79
N ASN A 127 10.10 17.19 -10.59
CA ASN A 127 10.64 17.96 -9.47
C ASN A 127 11.71 17.19 -8.66
N LEU A 128 11.81 15.87 -8.83
CA LEU A 128 12.82 15.03 -8.17
C LEU A 128 14.15 14.98 -8.92
N THR A 129 14.19 15.47 -10.15
CA THR A 129 15.45 15.56 -10.96
C THR A 129 16.24 16.85 -10.73
N ASN A 130 15.79 17.73 -9.85
CA ASN A 130 16.46 18.99 -9.50
C ASN A 130 16.95 19.04 -8.04
N VAL A 131 17.30 17.89 -7.48
CA VAL A 131 17.99 17.81 -6.18
C VAL A 131 19.33 17.15 -6.35
#